data_5acd52d099c2e45518328d2abea711f4
#
_entry.id   5acd52d099c2e45518328d2abea711f4
#
_cell.length_a   1.000
_cell.length_b   1.000
_cell.length_c   1.000
_cell.angle_alpha   90.00
_cell.angle_beta   90.00
_cell.angle_gamma   90.00
#
_symmetry.space_group_name_H-M   'P 1'
#
loop_
_entity.id
_entity.type
_entity.pdbx_description
1 polymer ?
#
loop_
_entity_poly.entity_id
_entity_poly.type
_entity_poly.pdbx_seq_one_letter_code
_entity_poly.pdbx_strand_id
1 'polypeptide(L)'
;LVHTFHEVTMWIEINPDKKNCIFDPIFIQKAAHESTRLHPSSPVAWRKPTCPVQLPNNKEAKEGDKIIVDLYTCNRDEEMFGEDAKQFNPFRKAPSGQNTYGLSFGLGMHSCIGRNLAAGVVPKEDTNPEDHHYGTVTLILKKLFENKAMPNPDDPPKMDEKTKRPNWGYYPIVFDR
;
A
#
# COMPACT_ATOMS: atom_id res chain seq x y z
N LEU A 1 1.24 -5.89 5.18
CA LEU A 1 2.49 -6.15 5.91
C LEU A 1 3.51 -6.88 5.03
N VAL A 2 3.20 -8.12 4.56
CA VAL A 2 4.16 -8.97 3.81
C VAL A 2 4.65 -8.29 2.53
N HIS A 3 3.76 -7.73 1.73
CA HIS A 3 4.16 -6.96 0.54
C HIS A 3 5.10 -5.80 0.89
N THR A 4 4.81 -5.05 1.94
CA THR A 4 5.66 -3.92 2.34
C THR A 4 7.05 -4.40 2.77
N PHE A 5 7.11 -5.48 3.55
CA PHE A 5 8.39 -6.07 3.96
C PHE A 5 9.21 -6.49 2.73
N HIS A 6 8.59 -7.20 1.80
CA HIS A 6 9.24 -7.62 0.55
C HIS A 6 9.73 -6.44 -0.29
N GLU A 7 8.85 -5.47 -0.56
CA GLU A 7 9.18 -4.29 -1.37
C GLU A 7 10.34 -3.48 -0.78
N VAL A 8 10.33 -3.26 0.54
CA VAL A 8 11.42 -2.55 1.22
C VAL A 8 12.72 -3.35 1.16
N THR A 9 12.68 -4.66 1.36
CA THR A 9 13.87 -5.53 1.29
C THR A 9 14.48 -5.49 -0.12
N MET A 10 13.66 -5.69 -1.16
CA MET A 10 14.13 -5.62 -2.56
C MET A 10 14.64 -4.23 -2.92
N TRP A 11 13.96 -3.18 -2.44
CA TRP A 11 14.39 -1.81 -2.71
C TRP A 11 15.76 -1.50 -2.11
N ILE A 12 16.06 -2.01 -0.91
CA ILE A 12 17.36 -1.84 -0.24
C ILE A 12 18.46 -2.62 -0.98
N GLU A 13 18.18 -3.81 -1.48
CA GLU A 13 19.13 -4.59 -2.27
C GLU A 13 19.59 -3.82 -3.52
N ILE A 14 18.67 -3.09 -4.16
CA ILE A 14 18.95 -2.25 -5.33
C ILE A 14 19.61 -0.90 -4.92
N ASN A 15 19.37 -0.43 -3.69
CA ASN A 15 19.86 0.85 -3.18
C ASN A 15 20.69 0.65 -1.87
N PRO A 16 21.82 -0.02 -1.92
CA PRO A 16 22.57 -0.39 -0.71
C PRO A 16 23.13 0.81 0.08
N ASP A 17 23.33 1.95 -0.58
CA ASP A 17 23.69 3.23 0.03
C ASP A 17 22.61 3.78 0.96
N LYS A 18 21.35 3.38 0.77
CA LYS A 18 20.19 3.81 1.53
C LYS A 18 19.70 2.77 2.56
N LYS A 19 20.47 1.72 2.80
CA LYS A 19 20.07 0.65 3.74
C LYS A 19 19.67 1.14 5.13
N ASN A 20 20.24 2.24 5.59
CA ASN A 20 19.95 2.80 6.92
C ASN A 20 18.55 3.45 7.01
N CYS A 21 17.86 3.69 5.87
CA CYS A 21 16.49 4.22 5.89
C CYS A 21 15.51 3.30 6.62
N ILE A 22 15.78 2.00 6.71
CA ILE A 22 14.93 1.05 7.46
C ILE A 22 14.87 1.32 8.97
N PHE A 23 15.76 2.14 9.51
CA PHE A 23 15.73 2.57 10.91
C PHE A 23 14.97 3.89 11.10
N ASP A 24 14.61 4.58 10.01
CA ASP A 24 13.76 5.77 10.04
C ASP A 24 12.28 5.36 9.96
N PRO A 25 11.50 5.55 11.04
CA PRO A 25 10.10 5.17 11.04
C PRO A 25 9.24 6.00 10.08
N ILE A 26 9.65 7.22 9.72
CA ILE A 26 8.99 8.03 8.70
C ILE A 26 9.17 7.42 7.31
N PHE A 27 10.38 6.92 7.00
CA PHE A 27 10.62 6.19 5.76
C PHE A 27 9.77 4.92 5.69
N ILE A 28 9.75 4.11 6.76
CA ILE A 28 8.95 2.88 6.80
C ILE A 28 7.47 3.19 6.61
N GLN A 29 6.96 4.29 7.19
CA GLN A 29 5.56 4.67 7.01
C GLN A 29 5.26 5.08 5.56
N LYS A 30 6.14 5.86 4.91
CA LYS A 30 6.00 6.19 3.49
C LYS A 30 6.04 4.94 2.62
N ALA A 31 6.95 4.02 2.91
CA ALA A 31 7.04 2.73 2.24
C ALA A 31 5.78 1.88 2.43
N ALA A 32 5.21 1.85 3.64
CA ALA A 32 3.96 1.16 3.93
C ALA A 32 2.77 1.75 3.17
N HIS A 33 2.70 3.08 3.02
CA HIS A 33 1.68 3.74 2.22
C HIS A 33 1.80 3.39 0.74
N GLU A 34 3.01 3.46 0.19
CA GLU A 34 3.26 3.14 -1.21
C GLU A 34 2.96 1.67 -1.52
N SER A 35 3.42 0.76 -0.66
CA SER A 35 3.09 -0.66 -0.78
C SER A 35 1.58 -0.91 -0.69
N THR A 36 0.86 -0.20 0.20
CA THR A 36 -0.60 -0.28 0.31
C THR A 36 -1.29 0.23 -0.95
N ARG A 37 -0.76 1.27 -1.60
CA ARG A 37 -1.24 1.74 -2.90
C ARG A 37 -1.13 0.65 -3.96
N LEU A 38 0.04 0.02 -4.06
CA LEU A 38 0.30 -1.04 -5.03
C LEU A 38 -0.44 -2.34 -4.71
N HIS A 39 -0.62 -2.67 -3.44
CA HIS A 39 -1.20 -3.94 -2.99
C HIS A 39 -2.42 -3.70 -2.08
N PRO A 40 -3.52 -3.09 -2.60
CA PRO A 40 -4.71 -2.88 -1.79
C PRO A 40 -5.29 -4.20 -1.33
N SER A 41 -5.65 -4.30 -0.04
CA SER A 41 -6.25 -5.51 0.53
C SER A 41 -7.55 -5.90 -0.18
N SER A 42 -8.35 -4.91 -0.57
CA SER A 42 -9.49 -5.09 -1.47
C SER A 42 -9.14 -4.44 -2.82
N PRO A 43 -9.06 -5.23 -3.93
CA PRO A 43 -8.72 -4.66 -5.24
C PRO A 43 -9.86 -3.91 -5.87
N VAL A 44 -11.08 -4.15 -5.40
CA VAL A 44 -12.31 -3.58 -5.93
C VAL A 44 -13.22 -3.13 -4.80
N ALA A 45 -13.99 -2.10 -5.05
CA ALA A 45 -15.11 -1.69 -4.21
C ALA A 45 -16.41 -1.91 -4.98
N TRP A 46 -17.40 -2.47 -4.29
CA TRP A 46 -18.70 -2.76 -4.86
C TRP A 46 -19.70 -1.67 -4.48
N ARG A 47 -20.58 -1.31 -5.42
CA ARG A 47 -21.70 -0.42 -5.19
C ARG A 47 -22.95 -1.01 -5.85
N LYS A 48 -24.08 -0.78 -5.22
CA LYS A 48 -25.40 -1.13 -5.74
C LYS A 48 -26.26 0.12 -5.67
N PRO A 49 -26.56 0.76 -6.82
CA PRO A 49 -27.40 1.96 -6.82
C PRO A 49 -28.83 1.61 -6.41
N THR A 50 -29.45 2.49 -5.64
CA THR A 50 -30.87 2.40 -5.21
C THR A 50 -31.80 3.21 -6.13
N CYS A 51 -31.23 3.92 -7.10
CA CYS A 51 -31.92 4.64 -8.17
C CYS A 51 -30.99 4.70 -9.39
N PRO A 52 -31.50 4.99 -10.59
CA PRO A 52 -30.65 5.15 -11.77
C PRO A 52 -29.59 6.23 -11.56
N VAL A 53 -28.34 5.91 -11.94
CA VAL A 53 -27.19 6.80 -11.79
C VAL A 53 -26.49 6.94 -13.13
N GLN A 54 -26.27 8.19 -13.56
CA GLN A 54 -25.46 8.48 -14.74
C GLN A 54 -23.99 8.23 -14.44
N LEU A 55 -23.34 7.46 -15.30
CA LEU A 55 -21.92 7.16 -15.24
C LEU A 55 -21.17 7.95 -16.33
N PRO A 56 -19.84 8.08 -16.23
CA PRO A 56 -19.03 8.64 -17.32
C PRO A 56 -19.29 7.95 -18.67
N ASN A 57 -19.02 8.66 -19.76
CA ASN A 57 -19.20 8.19 -21.14
C ASN A 57 -20.68 7.88 -21.51
N ASN A 58 -21.64 8.64 -20.98
CA ASN A 58 -23.07 8.52 -21.23
C ASN A 58 -23.63 7.12 -20.91
N LYS A 59 -23.02 6.40 -20.00
CA LYS A 59 -23.55 5.15 -19.48
C LYS A 59 -24.49 5.42 -18.31
N GLU A 60 -25.44 4.53 -18.11
CA GLU A 60 -26.36 4.56 -16.97
C GLU A 60 -26.30 3.23 -16.23
N ALA A 61 -26.21 3.29 -14.92
CA ALA A 61 -26.44 2.16 -14.05
C ALA A 61 -27.90 2.23 -13.53
N LYS A 62 -28.63 1.16 -13.71
CA LYS A 62 -30.02 1.04 -13.22
C LYS A 62 -30.05 0.67 -11.75
N GLU A 63 -31.18 0.87 -11.12
CA GLU A 63 -31.42 0.39 -9.76
C GLU A 63 -31.10 -1.11 -9.66
N GLY A 64 -30.31 -1.47 -8.67
CA GLY A 64 -29.93 -2.86 -8.40
C GLY A 64 -28.74 -3.39 -9.22
N ASP A 65 -28.25 -2.66 -10.19
CA ASP A 65 -27.03 -3.03 -10.92
C ASP A 65 -25.82 -3.13 -9.98
N LYS A 66 -24.82 -3.89 -10.41
CA LYS A 66 -23.56 -4.04 -9.69
C LYS A 66 -22.50 -3.16 -10.32
N ILE A 67 -22.12 -2.07 -9.64
CA ILE A 67 -21.01 -1.21 -10.03
C ILE A 67 -19.72 -1.72 -9.36
N ILE A 68 -18.67 -1.89 -10.13
CA ILE A 68 -17.33 -2.27 -9.65
C ILE A 68 -16.41 -1.08 -9.85
N VAL A 69 -15.81 -0.60 -8.77
CA VAL A 69 -14.71 0.36 -8.80
C VAL A 69 -13.41 -0.42 -8.67
N ASP A 70 -12.60 -0.43 -9.72
CA ASP A 70 -11.31 -1.14 -9.74
C ASP A 70 -10.23 -0.30 -9.07
N LEU A 71 -10.05 -0.52 -7.76
CA LEU A 71 -9.06 0.20 -6.95
C LEU A 71 -7.63 -0.19 -7.31
N TYR A 72 -7.42 -1.43 -7.76
CA TYR A 72 -6.11 -1.92 -8.14
C TYR A 72 -5.56 -1.21 -9.38
N THR A 73 -6.38 -1.05 -10.40
CA THR A 73 -6.02 -0.34 -11.63
C THR A 73 -5.91 1.16 -11.39
N CYS A 74 -6.88 1.76 -10.69
CA CYS A 74 -6.85 3.20 -10.38
C CYS A 74 -5.62 3.61 -9.58
N ASN A 75 -5.15 2.76 -8.66
CA ASN A 75 -3.94 3.04 -7.89
C ASN A 75 -2.64 2.93 -8.71
N ARG A 76 -2.71 2.47 -9.97
CA ARG A 76 -1.59 2.33 -10.90
C ARG A 76 -1.71 3.21 -12.13
N ASP A 77 -2.62 4.18 -12.07
CA ASP A 77 -2.87 5.12 -13.14
C ASP A 77 -1.68 6.09 -13.29
N GLU A 78 -1.10 6.12 -14.48
CA GLU A 78 0.07 6.93 -14.81
C GLU A 78 -0.26 8.43 -14.88
N GLU A 79 -1.49 8.80 -15.23
CA GLU A 79 -1.95 10.19 -15.18
C GLU A 79 -2.00 10.72 -13.74
N MET A 80 -2.31 9.82 -12.77
CA MET A 80 -2.43 10.17 -11.36
C MET A 80 -1.11 10.06 -10.61
N PHE A 81 -0.30 9.03 -10.88
CA PHE A 81 0.86 8.69 -10.06
C PHE A 81 2.20 8.79 -10.81
N GLY A 82 2.18 9.22 -12.08
CA GLY A 82 3.37 9.37 -12.91
C GLY A 82 3.77 8.08 -13.64
N GLU A 83 4.78 8.19 -14.51
CA GLU A 83 5.23 7.09 -15.38
C GLU A 83 5.67 5.84 -14.63
N ASP A 84 6.15 6.01 -13.39
CA ASP A 84 6.55 4.92 -12.49
C ASP A 84 5.40 4.43 -11.60
N ALA A 85 4.13 4.72 -11.92
CA ALA A 85 2.94 4.40 -11.12
C ALA A 85 2.81 2.92 -10.75
N LYS A 86 3.39 2.02 -11.55
CA LYS A 86 3.38 0.56 -11.33
C LYS A 86 4.57 0.07 -10.51
N GLN A 87 5.54 0.93 -10.23
CA GLN A 87 6.77 0.60 -9.51
C GLN A 87 6.68 1.06 -8.05
N PHE A 88 7.36 0.35 -7.17
CA PHE A 88 7.49 0.73 -5.77
C PHE A 88 8.48 1.89 -5.63
N ASN A 89 7.97 3.03 -5.14
CA ASN A 89 8.76 4.23 -4.89
C ASN A 89 8.41 4.79 -3.50
N PRO A 90 9.19 4.50 -2.44
CA PRO A 90 8.90 4.94 -1.07
C PRO A 90 8.96 6.45 -0.89
N PHE A 91 9.50 7.19 -1.88
CA PHE A 91 9.57 8.64 -1.88
C PHE A 91 8.51 9.30 -2.77
N ARG A 92 7.55 8.53 -3.28
CA ARG A 92 6.48 9.06 -4.11
C ARG A 92 5.73 10.17 -3.38
N LYS A 93 5.56 11.30 -4.05
CA LYS A 93 4.68 12.36 -3.62
C LYS A 93 3.26 12.07 -4.10
N ALA A 94 2.30 12.21 -3.21
CA ALA A 94 0.90 12.09 -3.60
C ALA A 94 0.52 13.24 -4.55
N PRO A 95 -0.30 12.97 -5.58
CA PRO A 95 -0.91 14.04 -6.37
C PRO A 95 -1.74 14.96 -5.49
N SER A 96 -1.95 16.21 -5.96
CA SER A 96 -2.77 17.17 -5.22
C SER A 96 -4.17 16.60 -4.93
N GLY A 97 -4.60 16.68 -3.69
CA GLY A 97 -5.89 16.17 -3.24
C GLY A 97 -5.97 14.65 -3.05
N GLN A 98 -4.87 13.91 -3.24
CA GLN A 98 -4.81 12.46 -3.06
C GLN A 98 -3.95 12.09 -1.84
N ASN A 99 -4.15 10.87 -1.35
CA ASN A 99 -3.28 10.28 -0.34
C ASN A 99 -2.20 9.42 -0.99
N THR A 100 -1.06 9.27 -0.34
CA THR A 100 0.06 8.42 -0.81
C THR A 100 -0.33 6.95 -0.98
N TYR A 101 -1.30 6.45 -0.22
CA TYR A 101 -1.86 5.10 -0.36
C TYR A 101 -3.00 5.01 -1.42
N GLY A 102 -3.25 6.06 -2.21
CA GLY A 102 -4.29 6.10 -3.24
C GLY A 102 -5.69 5.82 -2.68
N LEU A 103 -6.42 4.97 -3.37
CA LEU A 103 -7.80 4.59 -3.04
C LEU A 103 -7.92 3.34 -2.16
N SER A 104 -6.81 2.81 -1.64
CA SER A 104 -6.77 1.52 -0.94
C SER A 104 -7.66 1.44 0.31
N PHE A 105 -7.97 2.58 0.91
CA PHE A 105 -8.89 2.68 2.05
C PHE A 105 -10.26 3.25 1.70
N GLY A 106 -10.59 3.35 0.41
CA GLY A 106 -11.83 3.98 -0.04
C GLY A 106 -11.87 5.49 0.17
N LEU A 107 -13.00 6.10 -0.17
CA LEU A 107 -13.24 7.55 -0.08
C LEU A 107 -14.64 7.86 0.49
N GLY A 108 -14.78 9.09 1.03
CA GLY A 108 -16.04 9.62 1.53
C GLY A 108 -16.63 8.79 2.66
N MET A 109 -17.95 8.62 2.67
CA MET A 109 -18.67 7.87 3.71
C MET A 109 -18.30 6.38 3.78
N HIS A 110 -17.66 5.85 2.75
CA HIS A 110 -17.20 4.46 2.67
C HIS A 110 -15.70 4.31 2.95
N SER A 111 -15.05 5.33 3.50
CA SER A 111 -13.65 5.23 3.91
C SER A 111 -13.48 4.18 5.01
N CYS A 112 -12.39 3.44 4.94
CA CYS A 112 -12.06 2.44 5.96
C CYS A 112 -11.93 3.09 7.35
N ILE A 113 -12.72 2.63 8.30
CA ILE A 113 -12.70 3.13 9.67
C ILE A 113 -11.36 2.82 10.37
N GLY A 114 -10.72 1.70 10.00
CA GLY A 114 -9.43 1.27 10.55
C GLY A 114 -8.20 1.87 9.84
N ARG A 115 -8.37 2.81 8.90
CA ARG A 115 -7.28 3.37 8.12
C ARG A 115 -6.13 3.89 8.98
N ASN A 116 -6.42 4.75 9.95
CA ASN A 116 -5.39 5.36 10.78
C ASN A 116 -4.71 4.32 11.71
N LEU A 117 -5.44 3.31 12.14
CA LEU A 117 -4.86 2.20 12.90
C LEU A 117 -3.88 1.39 12.04
N ALA A 118 -4.25 1.05 10.82
CA ALA A 118 -3.43 0.20 9.94
C ALA A 118 -2.26 0.97 9.33
N ALA A 119 -2.53 2.14 8.75
CA ALA A 119 -1.58 2.91 7.94
C ALA A 119 -0.98 4.12 8.67
N GLY A 120 -1.56 4.55 9.79
CA GLY A 120 -1.15 5.79 10.46
C GLY A 120 -1.55 7.05 9.68
N VAL A 121 -1.03 8.18 10.10
CA VAL A 121 -1.22 9.47 9.45
C VAL A 121 -0.15 9.66 8.36
N VAL A 122 -0.49 10.33 7.26
CA VAL A 122 0.47 10.62 6.19
C VAL A 122 1.51 11.62 6.70
N PRO A 123 2.81 11.26 6.68
CA PRO A 123 3.87 12.16 7.13
C PRO A 123 4.00 13.38 6.19
N LYS A 124 4.17 14.56 6.77
CA LYS A 124 4.49 15.80 6.06
C LYS A 124 6.00 16.06 6.12
N GLU A 125 6.48 17.08 5.42
CA GLU A 125 7.90 17.45 5.40
C GLU A 125 8.42 17.89 6.78
N ASP A 126 7.57 18.50 7.59
CA ASP A 126 7.85 19.02 8.93
C ASP A 126 7.41 18.06 10.07
N THR A 127 7.08 16.80 9.75
CA THR A 127 6.63 15.83 10.73
C THR A 127 7.71 15.53 11.76
N ASN A 128 7.42 15.77 13.04
CA ASN A 128 8.26 15.32 14.13
C ASN A 128 8.09 13.79 14.32
N PRO A 129 9.16 12.99 14.16
CA PRO A 129 9.06 11.54 14.31
C PRO A 129 8.62 11.06 15.69
N GLU A 130 8.89 11.82 16.75
CA GLU A 130 8.58 11.42 18.12
C GLU A 130 7.07 11.55 18.44
N ASP A 131 6.39 12.51 17.81
CA ASP A 131 4.97 12.81 18.05
C ASP A 131 4.07 12.25 16.94
N HIS A 132 4.64 11.54 15.96
CA HIS A 132 3.90 11.08 14.79
C HIS A 132 3.07 9.83 15.09
N HIS A 133 1.85 9.80 14.54
CA HIS A 133 0.96 8.65 14.65
C HIS A 133 1.28 7.60 13.57
N TYR A 134 2.11 6.63 13.94
CA TYR A 134 2.47 5.50 13.07
C TYR A 134 1.37 4.45 13.01
N GLY A 135 1.19 3.87 11.82
CA GLY A 135 0.30 2.73 11.64
C GLY A 135 0.90 1.42 12.16
N THR A 136 0.01 0.47 12.49
CA THR A 136 0.42 -0.86 12.98
C THR A 136 1.40 -1.56 12.02
N VAL A 137 1.20 -1.42 10.71
CA VAL A 137 2.12 -1.97 9.69
C VAL A 137 3.53 -1.41 9.87
N THR A 138 3.66 -0.10 10.04
CA THR A 138 4.94 0.59 10.27
C THR A 138 5.62 0.11 11.54
N LEU A 139 4.87 0.01 12.65
CA LEU A 139 5.42 -0.42 13.95
C LEU A 139 5.93 -1.86 13.91
N ILE A 140 5.21 -2.77 13.26
CA ILE A 140 5.64 -4.16 13.09
C ILE A 140 6.90 -4.23 12.21
N LEU A 141 6.92 -3.53 11.07
CA LEU A 141 8.07 -3.51 10.18
C LEU A 141 9.32 -2.93 10.86
N LYS A 142 9.15 -1.83 11.61
CA LYS A 142 10.23 -1.29 12.43
C LYS A 142 10.85 -2.36 13.33
N LYS A 143 10.00 -3.12 14.04
CA LYS A 143 10.49 -4.21 14.91
C LYS A 143 11.15 -5.34 14.15
N LEU A 144 10.65 -5.71 12.99
CA LEU A 144 11.28 -6.73 12.14
C LEU A 144 12.68 -6.28 11.70
N PHE A 145 12.83 -5.06 11.19
CA PHE A 145 14.12 -4.54 10.74
C PHE A 145 15.11 -4.29 11.90
N GLU A 146 14.65 -3.78 13.04
CA GLU A 146 15.46 -3.65 14.25
C GLU A 146 16.06 -5.00 14.70
N ASN A 147 15.34 -6.10 14.46
CA ASN A 147 15.78 -7.46 14.76
C ASN A 147 16.41 -8.16 13.54
N LYS A 148 16.82 -7.40 12.52
CA LYS A 148 17.50 -7.89 11.32
C LYS A 148 16.73 -9.03 10.61
N ALA A 149 15.38 -8.93 10.58
CA ALA A 149 14.58 -9.87 9.82
C ALA A 149 14.88 -9.76 8.32
N MET A 150 15.03 -10.91 7.66
CA MET A 150 15.21 -11.02 6.22
C MET A 150 14.42 -12.20 5.66
N PRO A 151 14.10 -12.20 4.36
CA PRO A 151 13.55 -13.40 3.72
C PRO A 151 14.51 -14.58 3.94
N ASN A 152 13.95 -15.78 4.17
CA ASN A 152 14.78 -16.95 4.37
C ASN A 152 15.47 -17.36 3.04
N PRO A 153 16.81 -17.30 2.94
CA PRO A 153 17.49 -17.62 1.69
C PRO A 153 17.44 -19.13 1.35
N ASP A 154 17.28 -19.99 2.37
CA ASP A 154 17.21 -21.45 2.18
C ASP A 154 15.79 -21.94 1.84
N ASP A 155 14.78 -21.13 2.09
CA ASP A 155 13.38 -21.42 1.76
C ASP A 155 12.70 -20.14 1.27
N PRO A 156 12.85 -19.83 -0.03
CA PRO A 156 12.40 -18.54 -0.57
C PRO A 156 10.88 -18.36 -0.54
N PRO A 157 10.40 -17.11 -0.45
CA PRO A 157 8.98 -16.78 -0.51
C PRO A 157 8.29 -17.33 -1.76
N LYS A 158 7.01 -17.72 -1.63
CA LYS A 158 6.20 -18.26 -2.73
C LYS A 158 4.92 -17.48 -2.92
N MET A 159 4.67 -17.08 -4.17
CA MET A 159 3.42 -16.42 -4.54
C MET A 159 2.25 -17.41 -4.48
N ASP A 160 1.08 -16.89 -4.13
CA ASP A 160 -0.18 -17.65 -4.23
C ASP A 160 -0.67 -17.63 -5.69
N GLU A 161 -0.52 -18.77 -6.37
CA GLU A 161 -0.96 -18.95 -7.75
C GLU A 161 -2.49 -19.08 -7.91
N LYS A 162 -3.23 -19.24 -6.81
CA LYS A 162 -4.69 -19.38 -6.83
C LYS A 162 -5.41 -18.04 -6.98
N THR A 163 -4.71 -16.93 -6.73
CA THR A 163 -5.29 -15.59 -6.85
C THR A 163 -4.88 -14.93 -8.17
N LYS A 164 -5.80 -14.19 -8.79
CA LYS A 164 -5.51 -13.43 -10.02
C LYS A 164 -4.57 -12.23 -9.78
N ARG A 165 -4.27 -11.93 -8.51
CA ARG A 165 -3.42 -10.83 -8.11
C ARG A 165 -2.17 -11.36 -7.43
N PRO A 166 -1.03 -10.70 -7.62
CA PRO A 166 0.16 -11.04 -6.86
C PRO A 166 -0.15 -10.98 -5.35
N ASN A 167 -0.04 -12.09 -4.68
CA ASN A 167 -0.19 -12.20 -3.24
C ASN A 167 0.75 -13.29 -2.70
N TRP A 168 1.35 -13.03 -1.54
CA TRP A 168 2.24 -14.00 -0.92
C TRP A 168 1.42 -15.08 -0.21
N GLY A 169 1.51 -16.31 -0.68
CA GLY A 169 0.92 -17.49 -0.03
C GLY A 169 1.81 -18.03 1.10
N TYR A 170 3.11 -17.84 0.96
CA TYR A 170 4.12 -18.28 1.91
C TYR A 170 5.30 -17.30 1.92
N TYR A 171 5.71 -16.84 3.11
CA TYR A 171 6.79 -15.88 3.23
C TYR A 171 7.60 -16.13 4.51
N PRO A 172 8.53 -17.10 4.51
CA PRO A 172 9.37 -17.37 5.66
C PRO A 172 10.42 -16.29 5.84
N ILE A 173 10.68 -15.94 7.09
CA ILE A 173 11.72 -14.99 7.48
C ILE A 173 12.68 -15.64 8.48
N VAL A 174 13.92 -15.17 8.45
CA VAL A 174 14.95 -15.49 9.45
C VAL A 174 15.44 -14.21 10.11
N PHE A 175 16.01 -14.34 11.27
CA PHE A 175 16.64 -13.23 12.00
C PHE A 175 18.14 -13.48 12.02
N ASP A 176 18.91 -12.51 11.51
CA ASP A 176 20.37 -12.54 11.63
C ASP A 176 20.73 -12.30 13.11
N ARG A 177 21.46 -13.25 13.70
CA ARG A 177 21.86 -13.25 15.11
C ARG A 177 23.18 -12.51 15.33
#